data_8b9ea04c6d2754535b0b5522f45d802b
#
_entry.id   8b9ea04c6d2754535b0b5522f45d802b
#
_cell.length_a   1.000
_cell.length_b   1.000
_cell.length_c   1.000
_cell.angle_alpha   90.00
_cell.angle_beta   90.00
_cell.angle_gamma   90.00
#
_symmetry.space_group_name_H-M   'P 1'
#
loop_
_entity.id
_entity.type
_entity.pdbx_description
1 polymer ?
#
loop_
_entity_poly.entity_id
_entity_poly.type
_entity_poly.pdbx_seq_one_letter_code
_entity_poly.pdbx_strand_id
1 'polypeptide(L)'
;MSQTFINRIEQIILANIENDQFGVSELAQEINLSRSQILRKIKSLKGKSANVFIREIRLKEASKLILKTDLTVSEIAYKVGFSSPSYFNKCFLDFYNQTPLEFKKSNSENTSDIFEKEKKTSIKTYKNYAVGISLVTFIVLLVYYVTNKNSNHVGTDILNYPSIAVLPLEDYSENKDYDYLSSGITEAINLELSRNKSIRVISRGSCERFKHDTLTPYGEIAKELDVNLLLEGSVFPSDDSLLVIVQLIKPFPKEKHIWSNKYHSSTKNILQLVENISEEIAKEISNSLIQNSGRINNYKLNSLAYSNYLKGRYLWNHQKLRYESLKRAKEYLEKSIEIDPNFALAYVTLAEIHISINKLLGDNEVRLLNRENARKLVDIAFELDDSLAEAYITKGNIVGKFDWDWNNMRENAKKALLIDPNNAQAHHILSNYYIVKGQYKKAIKEAQVALNLDPLNPEIGSLVAECYYIAGDSKESIVKYNDVLKLTPHYGFALHGIGYSFLSERSPEKAMNAWKELQKIMQNDSLLWYYENKSFEDGLNYYIEKAKINTPQFCTNPTVISSIDMLLDKPDDALEFLEIAHKYKNEDLPIMLAYPIFYPLHDNPRFNNIVRKVGVIFPN
;
A
#
# COMPACT_ATOMS: atom_id res chain seq x y z
N MET A 1 -52.08 -7.10 1.91
CA MET A 1 -51.22 -5.89 1.98
C MET A 1 -49.71 -6.20 2.13
N SER A 2 -49.30 -7.16 2.94
CA SER A 2 -47.87 -7.47 3.15
C SER A 2 -47.15 -8.07 1.93
N GLN A 3 -47.82 -9.02 1.22
CA GLN A 3 -47.24 -9.67 0.03
C GLN A 3 -47.16 -8.71 -1.16
N THR A 4 -48.15 -7.84 -1.36
CA THR A 4 -48.14 -6.82 -2.41
C THR A 4 -47.01 -5.81 -2.23
N PHE A 5 -46.69 -5.47 -1.00
CA PHE A 5 -45.55 -4.58 -0.69
C PHE A 5 -44.19 -5.23 -1.03
N ILE A 6 -44.01 -6.50 -0.67
CA ILE A 6 -42.79 -7.25 -1.00
C ILE A 6 -42.62 -7.42 -2.51
N ASN A 7 -43.68 -7.78 -3.21
CA ASN A 7 -43.66 -7.92 -4.69
C ASN A 7 -43.28 -6.59 -5.37
N ARG A 8 -43.76 -5.46 -4.87
CA ARG A 8 -43.38 -4.14 -5.38
C ARG A 8 -41.90 -3.84 -5.14
N ILE A 9 -41.36 -4.16 -3.97
CA ILE A 9 -39.93 -4.01 -3.67
C ILE A 9 -39.10 -4.89 -4.61
N GLU A 10 -39.47 -6.15 -4.78
CA GLU A 10 -38.76 -7.07 -5.68
C GLU A 10 -38.73 -6.55 -7.11
N GLN A 11 -39.85 -6.00 -7.62
CA GLN A 11 -39.89 -5.40 -8.95
C GLN A 11 -38.99 -4.19 -9.11
N ILE A 12 -38.94 -3.32 -8.11
CA ILE A 12 -38.06 -2.14 -8.12
C ILE A 12 -36.57 -2.56 -8.10
N ILE A 13 -36.22 -3.56 -7.30
CA ILE A 13 -34.84 -4.08 -7.25
C ILE A 13 -34.46 -4.71 -8.59
N LEU A 14 -35.39 -5.48 -9.23
CA LEU A 14 -35.15 -6.10 -10.52
C LEU A 14 -35.05 -5.05 -11.66
N ALA A 15 -35.80 -3.97 -11.60
CA ALA A 15 -35.71 -2.87 -12.56
C ALA A 15 -34.37 -2.11 -12.48
N ASN A 16 -33.69 -2.15 -11.31
CA ASN A 16 -32.41 -1.48 -11.07
C ASN A 16 -31.26 -2.49 -10.85
N ILE A 17 -31.40 -3.73 -11.36
CA ILE A 17 -30.54 -4.84 -10.97
C ILE A 17 -29.08 -4.66 -11.41
N GLU A 18 -28.83 -4.03 -12.55
CA GLU A 18 -27.49 -3.79 -13.10
C GLU A 18 -26.75 -2.64 -12.38
N ASN A 19 -27.46 -1.81 -11.63
CA ASN A 19 -26.88 -0.70 -10.89
C ASN A 19 -26.28 -1.18 -9.56
N ASP A 20 -24.97 -1.25 -9.46
CA ASP A 20 -24.24 -1.69 -8.26
C ASP A 20 -24.38 -0.72 -7.07
N GLN A 21 -24.70 0.56 -7.34
CA GLN A 21 -24.97 1.59 -6.32
C GLN A 21 -26.40 1.54 -5.79
N PHE A 22 -27.32 0.77 -6.42
CA PHE A 22 -28.71 0.67 -5.96
C PHE A 22 -28.78 -0.12 -4.66
N GLY A 23 -28.96 0.58 -3.55
CA GLY A 23 -29.04 0.02 -2.20
C GLY A 23 -30.35 0.39 -1.48
N VAL A 24 -30.29 0.35 -0.14
CA VAL A 24 -31.47 0.61 0.71
C VAL A 24 -31.94 2.06 0.65
N SER A 25 -31.04 3.00 0.42
CA SER A 25 -31.36 4.43 0.32
C SER A 25 -32.14 4.75 -0.94
N GLU A 26 -31.68 4.23 -2.07
CA GLU A 26 -32.31 4.38 -3.38
C GLU A 26 -33.67 3.67 -3.41
N LEU A 27 -33.75 2.45 -2.86
CA LEU A 27 -35.00 1.73 -2.69
C LEU A 27 -36.01 2.49 -1.82
N ALA A 28 -35.54 3.18 -0.78
CA ALA A 28 -36.40 3.97 0.11
C ALA A 28 -36.97 5.20 -0.64
N GLN A 29 -36.18 5.85 -1.50
CA GLN A 29 -36.60 6.97 -2.35
C GLN A 29 -37.67 6.52 -3.36
N GLU A 30 -37.46 5.40 -4.06
CA GLU A 30 -38.37 4.85 -5.06
C GLU A 30 -39.76 4.48 -4.50
N ILE A 31 -39.82 4.16 -3.20
CA ILE A 31 -41.08 3.76 -2.54
C ILE A 31 -41.70 4.92 -1.73
N ASN A 32 -41.01 6.08 -1.67
CA ASN A 32 -41.43 7.23 -0.85
C ASN A 32 -41.55 6.88 0.65
N LEU A 33 -40.57 6.14 1.19
CA LEU A 33 -40.46 5.80 2.60
C LEU A 33 -39.09 6.22 3.13
N SER A 34 -39.00 6.47 4.45
CA SER A 34 -37.69 6.70 5.04
C SER A 34 -36.87 5.39 5.07
N ARG A 35 -35.54 5.51 5.02
CA ARG A 35 -34.61 4.38 5.11
C ARG A 35 -34.91 3.49 6.33
N SER A 36 -35.19 4.11 7.48
CA SER A 36 -35.53 3.41 8.71
C SER A 36 -36.86 2.63 8.64
N GLN A 37 -37.84 3.14 7.88
CA GLN A 37 -39.10 2.45 7.64
C GLN A 37 -38.92 1.23 6.74
N ILE A 38 -38.11 1.32 5.69
CA ILE A 38 -37.78 0.19 4.81
C ILE A 38 -37.06 -0.90 5.59
N LEU A 39 -36.01 -0.55 6.35
CA LEU A 39 -35.27 -1.50 7.19
C LEU A 39 -36.19 -2.27 8.14
N ARG A 40 -37.07 -1.57 8.87
CA ARG A 40 -38.03 -2.19 9.81
C ARG A 40 -39.06 -3.06 9.09
N LYS A 41 -39.63 -2.60 7.98
CA LYS A 41 -40.64 -3.36 7.22
C LYS A 41 -40.06 -4.63 6.60
N ILE A 42 -38.87 -4.56 5.95
CA ILE A 42 -38.25 -5.76 5.37
C ILE A 42 -37.87 -6.75 6.48
N LYS A 43 -37.29 -6.28 7.61
CA LYS A 43 -36.96 -7.13 8.74
C LYS A 43 -38.18 -7.80 9.35
N SER A 44 -39.29 -7.07 9.50
CA SER A 44 -40.57 -7.60 10.02
C SER A 44 -41.21 -8.64 9.08
N LEU A 45 -41.15 -8.42 7.74
CA LEU A 45 -41.83 -9.26 6.75
C LEU A 45 -41.00 -10.45 6.27
N LYS A 46 -39.68 -10.34 6.25
CA LYS A 46 -38.76 -11.37 5.72
C LYS A 46 -37.78 -11.92 6.76
N GLY A 47 -37.75 -11.40 7.96
CA GLY A 47 -36.82 -11.81 9.03
C GLY A 47 -35.36 -11.45 8.79
N LYS A 48 -35.04 -10.68 7.72
CA LYS A 48 -33.69 -10.40 7.23
C LYS A 48 -33.43 -8.90 7.15
N SER A 49 -32.14 -8.50 7.10
CA SER A 49 -31.81 -7.12 6.81
C SER A 49 -32.12 -6.77 5.35
N ALA A 50 -32.39 -5.49 5.07
CA ALA A 50 -32.72 -5.06 3.70
C ALA A 50 -31.57 -5.29 2.71
N ASN A 51 -30.32 -5.12 3.13
CA ASN A 51 -29.14 -5.42 2.29
C ASN A 51 -29.05 -6.91 1.92
N VAL A 52 -29.33 -7.80 2.86
CA VAL A 52 -29.38 -9.25 2.61
C VAL A 52 -30.51 -9.57 1.65
N PHE A 53 -31.66 -8.92 1.78
CA PHE A 53 -32.81 -9.13 0.91
C PHE A 53 -32.54 -8.69 -0.55
N ILE A 54 -31.94 -7.51 -0.75
CA ILE A 54 -31.51 -7.03 -2.09
C ILE A 54 -30.52 -8.02 -2.71
N ARG A 55 -29.50 -8.44 -1.95
CA ARG A 55 -28.49 -9.39 -2.41
C ARG A 55 -29.07 -10.74 -2.82
N GLU A 56 -30.02 -11.28 -2.06
CA GLU A 56 -30.68 -12.54 -2.43
C GLU A 56 -31.46 -12.45 -3.73
N ILE A 57 -32.10 -11.30 -4.02
CA ILE A 57 -32.79 -11.09 -5.31
C ILE A 57 -31.78 -11.07 -6.46
N ARG A 58 -30.65 -10.39 -6.29
CA ARG A 58 -29.55 -10.38 -7.27
C ARG A 58 -28.99 -11.78 -7.52
N LEU A 59 -28.78 -12.59 -6.48
CA LEU A 59 -28.30 -13.96 -6.61
C LEU A 59 -29.30 -14.89 -7.30
N LYS A 60 -30.60 -14.70 -7.05
CA LYS A 60 -31.65 -15.44 -7.74
C LYS A 60 -31.73 -15.08 -9.22
N GLU A 61 -31.52 -13.84 -9.60
CA GLU A 61 -31.47 -13.46 -10.99
C GLU A 61 -30.18 -13.98 -11.66
N ALA A 62 -29.06 -13.93 -10.95
CA ALA A 62 -27.81 -14.53 -11.43
C ALA A 62 -27.96 -16.03 -11.73
N SER A 63 -28.65 -16.80 -10.88
CA SER A 63 -28.84 -18.24 -11.12
C SER A 63 -29.63 -18.52 -12.40
N LYS A 64 -30.60 -17.65 -12.77
CA LYS A 64 -31.31 -17.76 -14.05
C LYS A 64 -30.40 -17.45 -15.24
N LEU A 65 -29.56 -16.42 -15.13
CA LEU A 65 -28.60 -16.06 -16.18
C LEU A 65 -27.55 -17.15 -16.41
N ILE A 66 -27.04 -17.77 -15.34
CA ILE A 66 -26.08 -18.88 -15.41
C ILE A 66 -26.64 -20.05 -16.21
N LEU A 67 -27.96 -20.35 -16.08
CA LEU A 67 -28.60 -21.47 -16.76
C LEU A 67 -29.06 -21.15 -18.16
N LYS A 68 -29.35 -19.86 -18.48
CA LYS A 68 -30.00 -19.44 -19.73
C LYS A 68 -29.06 -18.77 -20.72
N THR A 69 -27.84 -18.43 -20.33
CA THR A 69 -26.92 -17.67 -21.18
C THR A 69 -25.53 -18.26 -21.18
N ASP A 70 -24.72 -17.88 -22.18
CA ASP A 70 -23.31 -18.24 -22.27
C ASP A 70 -22.38 -17.15 -21.71
N LEU A 71 -22.93 -16.22 -20.93
CA LEU A 71 -22.14 -15.20 -20.26
C LEU A 71 -21.18 -15.82 -19.26
N THR A 72 -20.02 -15.21 -19.14
CA THR A 72 -19.03 -15.59 -18.10
C THR A 72 -19.55 -15.24 -16.70
N VAL A 73 -19.05 -15.91 -15.70
CA VAL A 73 -19.40 -15.63 -14.30
C VAL A 73 -19.15 -14.17 -13.92
N SER A 74 -18.10 -13.57 -14.48
CA SER A 74 -17.75 -12.16 -14.25
C SER A 74 -18.78 -11.21 -14.90
N GLU A 75 -19.19 -11.47 -16.13
CA GLU A 75 -20.21 -10.68 -16.80
C GLU A 75 -21.57 -10.78 -16.09
N ILE A 76 -21.94 -11.97 -15.61
CA ILE A 76 -23.15 -12.18 -14.82
C ILE A 76 -23.09 -11.40 -13.51
N ALA A 77 -21.96 -11.41 -12.81
CA ALA A 77 -21.78 -10.66 -11.58
C ALA A 77 -22.07 -9.16 -11.76
N TYR A 78 -21.48 -8.55 -12.78
CA TYR A 78 -21.74 -7.13 -13.09
C TYR A 78 -23.19 -6.89 -13.55
N LYS A 79 -23.74 -7.79 -14.36
CA LYS A 79 -25.11 -7.69 -14.89
C LYS A 79 -26.19 -7.79 -13.81
N VAL A 80 -25.87 -8.37 -12.65
CA VAL A 80 -26.78 -8.41 -11.50
C VAL A 80 -26.35 -7.44 -10.38
N GLY A 81 -25.53 -6.45 -10.70
CA GLY A 81 -25.20 -5.33 -9.83
C GLY A 81 -24.22 -5.65 -8.70
N PHE A 82 -23.32 -6.63 -8.88
CA PHE A 82 -22.17 -6.79 -7.99
C PHE A 82 -20.97 -6.02 -8.54
N SER A 83 -20.37 -5.21 -7.70
CA SER A 83 -19.15 -4.45 -8.05
C SER A 83 -17.89 -5.31 -8.18
N SER A 84 -17.93 -6.57 -7.71
CA SER A 84 -16.80 -7.49 -7.74
C SER A 84 -17.23 -8.93 -8.00
N PRO A 85 -16.68 -9.60 -9.05
CA PRO A 85 -16.92 -11.01 -9.32
C PRO A 85 -16.47 -11.94 -8.17
N SER A 86 -15.42 -11.58 -7.44
CA SER A 86 -14.96 -12.36 -6.30
C SER A 86 -15.95 -12.33 -5.14
N TYR A 87 -16.52 -11.16 -4.86
CA TYR A 87 -17.57 -11.02 -3.85
C TYR A 87 -18.86 -11.71 -4.28
N PHE A 88 -19.20 -11.62 -5.56
CA PHE A 88 -20.34 -12.37 -6.14
C PHE A 88 -20.17 -13.88 -5.95
N ASN A 89 -19.02 -14.45 -6.31
CA ASN A 89 -18.73 -15.88 -6.16
C ASN A 89 -18.89 -16.34 -4.70
N LYS A 90 -18.37 -15.58 -3.75
CA LYS A 90 -18.53 -15.85 -2.32
C LYS A 90 -20.01 -15.85 -1.91
N CYS A 91 -20.74 -14.79 -2.27
CA CYS A 91 -22.16 -14.68 -1.92
C CYS A 91 -23.01 -15.76 -2.59
N PHE A 92 -22.66 -16.18 -3.82
CA PHE A 92 -23.35 -17.23 -4.54
C PHE A 92 -23.11 -18.60 -3.88
N LEU A 93 -21.86 -18.90 -3.49
CA LEU A 93 -21.50 -20.11 -2.75
C LEU A 93 -22.22 -20.16 -1.39
N ASP A 94 -22.22 -19.05 -0.64
CA ASP A 94 -22.90 -18.96 0.66
C ASP A 94 -24.42 -19.16 0.55
N PHE A 95 -25.03 -18.79 -0.59
CA PHE A 95 -26.48 -18.86 -0.78
C PHE A 95 -26.97 -20.17 -1.41
N TYR A 96 -26.18 -20.76 -2.34
CA TYR A 96 -26.54 -21.99 -3.06
C TYR A 96 -25.73 -23.21 -2.62
N ASN A 97 -24.74 -23.09 -1.74
CA ASN A 97 -23.77 -24.12 -1.34
C ASN A 97 -23.00 -24.73 -2.54
N GLN A 98 -22.92 -24.02 -3.65
CA GLN A 98 -22.24 -24.38 -4.88
C GLN A 98 -21.67 -23.13 -5.53
N THR A 99 -20.52 -23.26 -6.18
CA THR A 99 -20.00 -22.19 -7.03
C THR A 99 -20.88 -22.00 -8.28
N PRO A 100 -20.88 -20.83 -8.93
CA PRO A 100 -21.65 -20.61 -10.16
C PRO A 100 -21.37 -21.64 -11.25
N LEU A 101 -20.12 -22.12 -11.38
CA LEU A 101 -19.74 -23.14 -12.35
C LEU A 101 -20.26 -24.54 -11.98
N GLU A 102 -20.22 -24.91 -10.71
CA GLU A 102 -20.78 -26.16 -10.21
C GLU A 102 -22.31 -26.15 -10.35
N PHE A 103 -22.94 -25.01 -10.06
CA PHE A 103 -24.39 -24.82 -10.23
C PHE A 103 -24.81 -24.97 -11.71
N LYS A 104 -24.02 -24.43 -12.68
CA LYS A 104 -24.26 -24.62 -14.10
C LYS A 104 -24.15 -26.11 -14.49
N LYS A 105 -23.12 -26.81 -14.03
CA LYS A 105 -22.89 -28.23 -14.32
C LYS A 105 -23.98 -29.14 -13.75
N SER A 106 -24.31 -28.98 -12.46
CA SER A 106 -25.30 -29.85 -11.79
C SER A 106 -26.73 -29.71 -12.34
N ASN A 107 -27.04 -28.57 -12.96
CA ASN A 107 -28.36 -28.32 -13.58
C ASN A 107 -28.37 -28.54 -15.11
N SER A 108 -27.20 -28.71 -15.76
CA SER A 108 -27.11 -29.09 -17.18
C SER A 108 -27.27 -30.59 -17.43
N GLU A 109 -27.00 -31.42 -16.41
CA GLU A 109 -27.18 -32.88 -16.51
C GLU A 109 -28.64 -33.35 -16.50
N ASN A 110 -29.58 -32.49 -16.08
CA ASN A 110 -31.03 -32.81 -16.09
C ASN A 110 -31.74 -32.52 -17.41
N THR A 111 -31.04 -32.10 -18.47
CA THR A 111 -31.64 -31.80 -19.79
C THR A 111 -31.17 -32.73 -20.91
N SER A 112 -30.43 -33.80 -20.62
CA SER A 112 -29.83 -34.71 -21.63
C SER A 112 -30.67 -35.94 -22.01
N ASP A 113 -31.90 -36.10 -21.52
CA ASP A 113 -32.72 -37.30 -21.77
C ASP A 113 -33.68 -37.23 -22.98
N ILE A 114 -33.56 -36.25 -23.91
CA ILE A 114 -34.50 -36.15 -25.05
C ILE A 114 -33.84 -36.28 -26.44
N PHE A 115 -32.54 -36.40 -26.62
CA PHE A 115 -31.96 -36.58 -27.97
C PHE A 115 -30.92 -37.72 -28.05
N GLU A 116 -31.35 -38.95 -27.85
CA GLU A 116 -30.62 -40.13 -28.32
C GLU A 116 -31.40 -40.82 -29.44
N LYS A 117 -31.13 -40.46 -30.71
CA LYS A 117 -31.20 -41.37 -31.86
C LYS A 117 -30.47 -40.77 -33.07
N GLU A 118 -29.55 -41.56 -33.57
CA GLU A 118 -28.78 -41.50 -34.82
C GLU A 118 -27.34 -40.96 -34.75
N LYS A 119 -26.34 -41.87 -34.64
CA LYS A 119 -25.45 -42.36 -35.68
C LYS A 119 -24.29 -43.16 -35.08
N LYS A 120 -24.41 -44.50 -35.18
CA LYS A 120 -23.25 -45.38 -35.12
C LYS A 120 -22.56 -45.32 -36.48
N THR A 121 -21.31 -44.87 -36.54
CA THR A 121 -20.21 -45.42 -37.33
C THR A 121 -18.92 -44.62 -37.12
N SER A 122 -17.81 -45.36 -36.96
CA SER A 122 -16.43 -44.89 -36.98
C SER A 122 -15.78 -44.50 -35.64
N ILE A 123 -15.60 -45.44 -34.75
CA ILE A 123 -14.71 -45.30 -33.58
C ILE A 123 -13.77 -46.46 -33.58
N LYS A 124 -12.63 -46.36 -34.29
CA LYS A 124 -11.49 -47.29 -34.08
C LYS A 124 -10.10 -46.68 -34.26
N THR A 125 -10.00 -45.41 -34.76
CA THR A 125 -8.69 -44.82 -35.07
C THR A 125 -8.31 -43.68 -34.10
N TYR A 126 -9.20 -43.19 -33.27
CA TYR A 126 -8.94 -42.03 -32.38
C TYR A 126 -8.45 -42.39 -30.97
N LYS A 127 -8.55 -43.68 -30.54
CA LYS A 127 -8.13 -44.09 -29.19
C LYS A 127 -6.64 -43.92 -28.92
N ASN A 128 -5.78 -44.10 -29.93
CA ASN A 128 -4.32 -44.04 -29.74
C ASN A 128 -3.79 -42.58 -29.73
N TYR A 129 -4.49 -41.64 -30.41
CA TYR A 129 -4.14 -40.22 -30.36
C TYR A 129 -4.65 -39.54 -29.08
N ALA A 130 -5.81 -39.96 -28.56
CA ALA A 130 -6.37 -39.44 -27.31
C ALA A 130 -5.50 -39.76 -26.08
N VAL A 131 -4.90 -40.98 -26.05
CA VAL A 131 -3.96 -41.37 -24.97
C VAL A 131 -2.65 -40.57 -25.06
N GLY A 132 -2.12 -40.33 -26.27
CA GLY A 132 -0.93 -39.49 -26.46
C GLY A 132 -1.14 -38.04 -26.08
N ILE A 133 -2.28 -37.43 -26.48
CA ILE A 133 -2.64 -36.06 -26.13
C ILE A 133 -2.90 -35.92 -24.62
N SER A 134 -3.58 -36.90 -24.02
CA SER A 134 -3.81 -36.94 -22.57
C SER A 134 -2.51 -37.04 -21.77
N LEU A 135 -1.51 -37.81 -22.26
CA LEU A 135 -0.21 -37.93 -21.60
C LEU A 135 0.61 -36.63 -21.72
N VAL A 136 0.59 -36.00 -22.90
CA VAL A 136 1.27 -34.72 -23.12
C VAL A 136 0.60 -33.59 -22.31
N THR A 137 -0.73 -33.51 -22.27
CA THR A 137 -1.45 -32.56 -21.43
C THR A 137 -1.23 -32.81 -19.95
N PHE A 138 -1.14 -34.07 -19.52
CA PHE A 138 -0.80 -34.43 -18.14
C PHE A 138 0.63 -34.03 -17.79
N ILE A 139 1.60 -34.27 -18.68
CA ILE A 139 3.00 -33.83 -18.50
C ILE A 139 3.10 -32.29 -18.47
N VAL A 140 2.42 -31.60 -19.37
CA VAL A 140 2.37 -30.11 -19.37
C VAL A 140 1.71 -29.58 -18.10
N LEU A 141 0.63 -30.19 -17.65
CA LEU A 141 -0.02 -29.84 -16.38
C LEU A 141 0.85 -30.21 -15.17
N LEU A 142 1.59 -31.30 -15.22
CA LEU A 142 2.52 -31.71 -14.16
C LEU A 142 3.74 -30.76 -14.12
N VAL A 143 4.29 -30.40 -15.27
CA VAL A 143 5.38 -29.41 -15.39
C VAL A 143 4.87 -28.04 -14.93
N TYR A 144 3.68 -27.60 -15.35
CA TYR A 144 3.03 -26.38 -14.88
C TYR A 144 2.78 -26.43 -13.37
N TYR A 145 2.31 -27.57 -12.83
CA TYR A 145 2.11 -27.75 -11.39
C TYR A 145 3.42 -27.76 -10.62
N VAL A 146 4.47 -28.42 -11.12
CA VAL A 146 5.80 -28.46 -10.48
C VAL A 146 6.51 -27.11 -10.58
N THR A 147 6.41 -26.40 -11.71
CA THR A 147 6.99 -25.06 -11.86
C THR A 147 6.25 -24.01 -11.02
N ASN A 148 4.92 -24.14 -10.87
CA ASN A 148 4.16 -23.26 -9.97
C ASN A 148 4.33 -23.65 -8.48
N LYS A 149 4.60 -24.90 -8.16
CA LYS A 149 4.86 -25.31 -6.76
C LYS A 149 6.21 -24.83 -6.24
N ASN A 150 7.17 -24.56 -7.14
CA ASN A 150 8.48 -24.01 -6.79
C ASN A 150 8.55 -22.49 -6.83
N SER A 151 7.47 -21.80 -7.25
CA SER A 151 7.32 -20.37 -6.97
C SER A 151 6.86 -20.24 -5.52
N ASN A 152 7.83 -20.20 -4.61
CA ASN A 152 7.62 -19.92 -3.20
C ASN A 152 6.72 -18.69 -3.04
N HIS A 153 5.47 -18.92 -2.66
CA HIS A 153 4.50 -17.93 -2.25
C HIS A 153 4.90 -17.35 -0.89
N VAL A 154 5.88 -16.47 -0.87
CA VAL A 154 6.19 -15.69 0.35
C VAL A 154 5.18 -14.54 0.55
N GLY A 155 4.37 -14.22 -0.44
CA GLY A 155 3.50 -13.04 -0.41
C GLY A 155 1.98 -13.27 -0.27
N THR A 156 1.49 -14.53 -0.34
CA THR A 156 0.04 -14.82 -0.21
C THR A 156 -0.35 -15.38 1.16
N ASP A 157 0.61 -15.85 1.95
CA ASP A 157 0.32 -16.41 3.28
C ASP A 157 0.04 -15.34 4.34
N ILE A 158 0.54 -14.11 4.18
CA ILE A 158 0.37 -13.00 5.13
C ILE A 158 -1.12 -12.62 5.29
N LEU A 159 -1.93 -12.76 4.25
CA LEU A 159 -3.36 -12.39 4.27
C LEU A 159 -4.24 -13.36 5.07
N ASN A 160 -3.74 -14.54 5.42
CA ASN A 160 -4.47 -15.56 6.18
C ASN A 160 -4.18 -15.52 7.69
N TYR A 161 -3.23 -14.69 8.13
CA TYR A 161 -2.92 -14.56 9.55
C TYR A 161 -3.88 -13.58 10.26
N PRO A 162 -4.04 -13.70 11.60
CA PRO A 162 -4.65 -12.65 12.39
C PRO A 162 -3.99 -11.31 12.09
N SER A 163 -4.79 -10.25 11.97
CA SER A 163 -4.29 -8.92 11.64
C SER A 163 -4.63 -7.93 12.74
N ILE A 164 -3.66 -7.07 13.07
CA ILE A 164 -3.78 -6.09 14.12
C ILE A 164 -3.30 -4.71 13.65
N ALA A 165 -3.98 -3.66 14.10
CA ALA A 165 -3.49 -2.31 14.04
C ALA A 165 -3.32 -1.77 15.47
N VAL A 166 -2.16 -1.20 15.74
CA VAL A 166 -1.86 -0.50 16.99
C VAL A 166 -2.21 0.97 16.78
N LEU A 167 -3.33 1.41 17.36
CA LEU A 167 -3.75 2.80 17.29
C LEU A 167 -2.82 3.67 18.16
N PRO A 168 -2.63 4.95 17.83
CA PRO A 168 -1.85 5.86 18.65
C PRO A 168 -2.38 5.90 20.08
N LEU A 169 -1.51 5.62 21.05
CA LEU A 169 -1.87 5.75 22.46
C LEU A 169 -2.07 7.22 22.81
N GLU A 170 -3.16 7.52 23.52
CA GLU A 170 -3.49 8.88 23.92
C GLU A 170 -2.65 9.35 25.11
N ASP A 171 -2.12 10.57 25.04
CA ASP A 171 -1.46 11.25 26.16
C ASP A 171 -2.50 11.95 27.04
N TYR A 172 -2.61 11.51 28.31
CA TYR A 172 -3.49 12.10 29.33
C TYR A 172 -2.74 12.99 30.32
N SER A 173 -1.58 13.53 29.95
CA SER A 173 -0.94 14.62 30.72
C SER A 173 -1.73 15.94 30.58
N GLU A 174 -1.64 16.81 31.61
CA GLU A 174 -2.40 18.06 31.63
C GLU A 174 -2.12 18.99 30.43
N ASN A 175 -0.85 19.05 29.98
CA ASN A 175 -0.39 19.95 28.92
C ASN A 175 -0.06 19.20 27.61
N LYS A 176 -0.28 17.89 27.52
CA LYS A 176 0.19 17.02 26.41
C LYS A 176 1.70 17.10 26.15
N ASP A 177 2.49 17.41 27.19
CA ASP A 177 3.94 17.54 27.09
C ASP A 177 4.67 16.20 26.85
N TYR A 178 3.97 15.08 27.01
CA TYR A 178 4.48 13.71 26.85
C TYR A 178 3.98 13.01 25.60
N ASP A 179 3.43 13.75 24.63
CA ASP A 179 2.94 13.19 23.35
C ASP A 179 4.04 12.42 22.58
N TYR A 180 5.30 12.85 22.70
CA TYR A 180 6.46 12.12 22.18
C TYR A 180 6.65 10.75 22.84
N LEU A 181 6.25 10.61 24.11
CA LEU A 181 6.38 9.37 24.87
C LEU A 181 5.27 8.36 24.50
N SER A 182 4.01 8.81 24.46
CA SER A 182 2.90 7.97 24.00
C SER A 182 3.10 7.51 22.56
N SER A 183 3.58 8.40 21.71
CA SER A 183 3.97 8.12 20.33
C SER A 183 5.11 7.08 20.24
N GLY A 184 6.13 7.22 21.10
CA GLY A 184 7.26 6.28 21.15
C GLY A 184 6.89 4.90 21.67
N ILE A 185 6.02 4.80 22.67
CA ILE A 185 5.50 3.52 23.19
C ILE A 185 4.67 2.83 22.12
N THR A 186 3.78 3.58 21.43
CA THR A 186 2.99 3.06 20.30
C THR A 186 3.90 2.45 19.22
N GLU A 187 4.94 3.17 18.82
CA GLU A 187 5.89 2.73 17.81
C GLU A 187 6.65 1.47 18.24
N ALA A 188 7.10 1.45 19.50
CA ALA A 188 7.84 0.31 20.02
C ALA A 188 6.96 -0.96 20.14
N ILE A 189 5.69 -0.84 20.55
CA ILE A 189 4.74 -1.96 20.55
C ILE A 189 4.50 -2.44 19.13
N ASN A 190 4.29 -1.53 18.15
CA ASN A 190 4.10 -1.89 16.76
C ASN A 190 5.31 -2.67 16.21
N LEU A 191 6.53 -2.19 16.49
CA LEU A 191 7.77 -2.82 16.06
C LEU A 191 7.95 -4.23 16.65
N GLU A 192 7.71 -4.41 17.95
CA GLU A 192 7.83 -5.72 18.59
C GLU A 192 6.79 -6.71 18.04
N LEU A 193 5.55 -6.27 17.82
CA LEU A 193 4.53 -7.12 17.22
C LEU A 193 4.84 -7.46 15.76
N SER A 194 5.45 -6.54 14.99
CA SER A 194 5.75 -6.74 13.57
C SER A 194 6.79 -7.85 13.31
N ARG A 195 7.64 -8.14 14.31
CA ARG A 195 8.61 -9.24 14.27
C ARG A 195 7.96 -10.63 14.31
N ASN A 196 6.68 -10.70 14.68
CA ASN A 196 5.95 -11.96 14.74
C ASN A 196 5.46 -12.40 13.35
N LYS A 197 5.98 -13.53 12.86
CA LYS A 197 5.65 -14.09 11.53
C LYS A 197 4.21 -14.60 11.38
N SER A 198 3.50 -14.77 12.50
CA SER A 198 2.15 -15.35 12.51
C SER A 198 1.05 -14.28 12.66
N ILE A 199 1.40 -13.01 12.67
CA ILE A 199 0.48 -11.88 12.83
C ILE A 199 0.79 -10.86 11.73
N ARG A 200 -0.22 -10.41 11.00
CA ARG A 200 -0.09 -9.25 10.10
C ARG A 200 -0.28 -7.98 10.91
N VAL A 201 0.75 -7.17 11.02
CA VAL A 201 0.75 -5.91 11.76
C VAL A 201 0.71 -4.74 10.79
N ILE A 202 -0.25 -3.84 10.97
CA ILE A 202 -0.36 -2.63 10.15
C ILE A 202 0.72 -1.64 10.58
N SER A 203 1.35 -1.03 9.59
CA SER A 203 2.35 0.01 9.80
C SER A 203 1.77 1.17 10.62
N ARG A 204 2.60 1.72 11.50
CA ARG A 204 2.25 2.89 12.29
C ARG A 204 1.75 4.06 11.44
N GLY A 205 2.33 4.26 10.24
CA GLY A 205 1.96 5.37 9.35
C GLY A 205 0.47 5.43 9.05
N SER A 206 -0.15 4.28 8.74
CA SER A 206 -1.59 4.18 8.53
C SER A 206 -2.41 4.39 9.81
N CYS A 207 -1.90 3.92 10.95
CA CYS A 207 -2.60 4.06 12.22
C CYS A 207 -2.60 5.51 12.75
N GLU A 208 -1.55 6.30 12.45
CA GLU A 208 -1.39 7.68 12.92
C GLU A 208 -2.52 8.61 12.48
N ARG A 209 -3.21 8.29 11.38
CA ARG A 209 -4.38 9.03 10.90
C ARG A 209 -5.52 9.07 11.92
N PHE A 210 -5.60 8.08 12.79
CA PHE A 210 -6.65 7.98 13.82
C PHE A 210 -6.23 8.57 15.16
N LYS A 211 -5.10 9.30 15.21
CA LYS A 211 -4.68 10.02 16.40
C LYS A 211 -5.71 11.09 16.75
N HIS A 212 -6.19 11.07 17.98
CA HIS A 212 -7.26 11.97 18.47
C HIS A 212 -8.62 11.82 17.77
N ASP A 213 -8.82 10.76 16.98
CA ASP A 213 -10.13 10.47 16.38
C ASP A 213 -11.00 9.70 17.36
N THR A 214 -11.86 10.45 18.07
CA THR A 214 -12.84 9.89 19.03
C THR A 214 -14.21 9.65 18.40
N LEU A 215 -14.38 9.97 17.11
CA LEU A 215 -15.68 9.95 16.44
C LEU A 215 -15.89 8.70 15.57
N THR A 216 -14.82 8.19 14.96
CA THR A 216 -14.90 7.04 14.08
C THR A 216 -15.04 5.75 14.89
N PRO A 217 -16.11 4.95 14.68
CA PRO A 217 -16.29 3.67 15.37
C PRO A 217 -15.15 2.68 15.05
N TYR A 218 -14.73 1.87 16.02
CA TYR A 218 -13.67 0.86 15.81
C TYR A 218 -13.93 -0.09 14.64
N GLY A 219 -15.19 -0.39 14.34
CA GLY A 219 -15.58 -1.19 13.18
C GLY A 219 -15.23 -0.50 11.84
N GLU A 220 -15.35 0.82 11.76
CA GLU A 220 -14.97 1.57 10.56
C GLU A 220 -13.45 1.69 10.45
N ILE A 221 -12.76 1.99 11.54
CA ILE A 221 -11.29 2.00 11.59
C ILE A 221 -10.71 0.65 11.14
N ALA A 222 -11.21 -0.44 11.69
CA ALA A 222 -10.74 -1.78 11.35
C ALA A 222 -11.04 -2.17 9.89
N LYS A 223 -12.14 -1.67 9.33
CA LYS A 223 -12.46 -1.86 7.91
C LYS A 223 -11.53 -1.05 7.01
N GLU A 224 -11.23 0.19 7.37
CA GLU A 224 -10.32 1.06 6.60
C GLU A 224 -8.88 0.54 6.60
N LEU A 225 -8.44 -0.02 7.75
CA LEU A 225 -7.12 -0.65 7.90
C LEU A 225 -7.09 -2.13 7.47
N ASP A 226 -8.24 -2.72 7.12
CA ASP A 226 -8.39 -4.15 6.77
C ASP A 226 -7.84 -5.08 7.85
N VAL A 227 -8.24 -4.90 9.12
CA VAL A 227 -7.77 -5.70 10.26
C VAL A 227 -8.88 -6.38 11.02
N ASN A 228 -8.50 -7.46 11.73
CA ASN A 228 -9.41 -8.21 12.60
C ASN A 228 -9.40 -7.70 14.04
N LEU A 229 -8.30 -7.06 14.45
CA LEU A 229 -8.05 -6.62 15.81
C LEU A 229 -7.51 -5.19 15.82
N LEU A 230 -7.87 -4.44 16.86
CA LEU A 230 -7.31 -3.13 17.16
C LEU A 230 -6.73 -3.16 18.57
N LEU A 231 -5.55 -2.59 18.73
CA LEU A 231 -4.99 -2.24 20.03
C LEU A 231 -5.16 -0.75 20.22
N GLU A 232 -5.81 -0.36 21.30
CA GLU A 232 -5.87 1.04 21.72
C GLU A 232 -5.38 1.19 23.16
N GLY A 233 -5.16 2.42 23.60
CA GLY A 233 -4.80 2.65 24.99
C GLY A 233 -4.43 4.10 25.30
N SER A 234 -3.99 4.27 26.55
CA SER A 234 -3.70 5.58 27.11
C SER A 234 -2.45 5.54 27.96
N VAL A 235 -1.73 6.66 27.96
CA VAL A 235 -0.51 6.86 28.72
C VAL A 235 -0.74 8.01 29.72
N PHE A 236 -0.48 7.73 30.98
CA PHE A 236 -0.62 8.67 32.09
C PHE A 236 0.78 8.85 32.72
N PRO A 237 1.56 9.80 32.24
CA PRO A 237 2.88 10.08 32.80
C PRO A 237 2.75 10.94 34.06
N SER A 238 3.64 10.69 35.03
CA SER A 238 3.78 11.51 36.24
C SER A 238 5.24 11.46 36.66
N ASP A 239 5.94 12.57 36.64
CA ASP A 239 7.37 12.72 36.98
C ASP A 239 8.24 11.52 36.55
N ASP A 240 8.57 10.63 37.51
CA ASP A 240 9.36 9.41 37.30
C ASP A 240 8.51 8.15 37.05
N SER A 241 7.20 8.24 37.11
CA SER A 241 6.27 7.11 36.96
C SER A 241 5.44 7.18 35.70
N LEU A 242 5.02 6.02 35.23
CA LEU A 242 4.24 5.85 34.01
C LEU A 242 3.16 4.80 34.24
N LEU A 243 1.91 5.17 34.02
CA LEU A 243 0.81 4.21 33.90
C LEU A 243 0.40 4.09 32.44
N VAL A 244 0.43 2.88 31.88
CA VAL A 244 -0.06 2.57 30.55
C VAL A 244 -1.22 1.63 30.66
N ILE A 245 -2.35 1.99 30.05
CA ILE A 245 -3.55 1.16 29.95
C ILE A 245 -3.69 0.79 28.48
N VAL A 246 -3.81 -0.49 28.18
CA VAL A 246 -3.99 -0.99 26.81
C VAL A 246 -5.12 -2.00 26.78
N GLN A 247 -5.83 -2.05 25.67
CA GLN A 247 -6.89 -3.01 25.45
C GLN A 247 -6.92 -3.49 23.99
N LEU A 248 -7.25 -4.77 23.84
CA LEU A 248 -7.38 -5.44 22.54
C LEU A 248 -8.86 -5.59 22.21
N ILE A 249 -9.24 -5.03 21.07
CA ILE A 249 -10.60 -4.95 20.60
C ILE A 249 -10.78 -5.81 19.37
N LYS A 250 -11.81 -6.65 19.38
CA LYS A 250 -12.32 -7.36 18.20
C LYS A 250 -13.56 -6.61 17.69
N PRO A 251 -13.46 -5.87 16.58
CA PRO A 251 -14.55 -4.99 16.12
C PRO A 251 -15.70 -5.74 15.46
N PHE A 252 -15.47 -6.98 14.94
CA PHE A 252 -16.48 -7.73 14.19
C PHE A 252 -16.74 -9.12 14.80
N PRO A 253 -17.95 -9.71 14.62
CA PRO A 253 -19.18 -9.15 14.01
C PRO A 253 -19.90 -8.14 14.90
N LYS A 254 -19.55 -8.08 16.18
CA LYS A 254 -19.96 -7.12 17.19
C LYS A 254 -18.71 -6.75 17.98
N GLU A 255 -18.56 -5.46 18.24
CA GLU A 255 -17.46 -4.95 19.06
C GLU A 255 -17.37 -5.67 20.40
N LYS A 256 -16.17 -6.13 20.72
CA LYS A 256 -15.86 -6.84 21.96
C LYS A 256 -14.44 -6.53 22.40
N HIS A 257 -14.29 -6.03 23.62
CA HIS A 257 -13.00 -5.94 24.28
C HIS A 257 -12.64 -7.35 24.76
N ILE A 258 -11.62 -7.94 24.17
CA ILE A 258 -11.24 -9.33 24.41
C ILE A 258 -10.13 -9.45 25.46
N TRP A 259 -9.35 -8.40 25.63
CA TRP A 259 -8.29 -8.32 26.63
C TRP A 259 -8.03 -6.86 27.02
N SER A 260 -7.66 -6.61 28.27
CA SER A 260 -7.16 -5.32 28.73
C SER A 260 -6.23 -5.50 29.93
N ASN A 261 -5.21 -4.66 30.03
CA ASN A 261 -4.30 -4.66 31.17
C ASN A 261 -3.78 -3.26 31.50
N LYS A 262 -3.27 -3.11 32.73
CA LYS A 262 -2.69 -1.88 33.28
C LYS A 262 -1.27 -2.15 33.70
N TYR A 263 -0.35 -1.32 33.25
CA TYR A 263 1.06 -1.46 33.54
C TYR A 263 1.56 -0.22 34.26
N HIS A 264 2.12 -0.43 35.44
CA HIS A 264 2.85 0.59 36.16
C HIS A 264 4.34 0.41 35.90
N SER A 265 5.01 1.45 35.47
CA SER A 265 6.44 1.45 35.19
C SER A 265 7.06 2.79 35.58
N SER A 266 8.38 2.86 35.53
CA SER A 266 9.05 4.14 35.56
C SER A 266 9.45 4.54 34.14
N THR A 267 9.60 5.84 33.90
CA THR A 267 10.11 6.37 32.61
C THR A 267 11.49 5.81 32.24
N LYS A 268 12.20 5.18 33.20
CA LYS A 268 13.50 4.53 32.99
C LYS A 268 13.40 3.10 32.46
N ASN A 269 12.22 2.48 32.51
CA ASN A 269 11.99 1.06 32.19
C ASN A 269 11.02 0.85 31.01
N ILE A 270 10.93 1.82 30.08
CA ILE A 270 9.96 1.81 28.99
C ILE A 270 10.16 0.60 28.05
N LEU A 271 11.39 0.20 27.77
CA LEU A 271 11.66 -0.95 26.90
C LEU A 271 11.10 -2.25 27.48
N GLN A 272 11.38 -2.53 28.77
CA GLN A 272 10.83 -3.71 29.44
C GLN A 272 9.29 -3.69 29.49
N LEU A 273 8.72 -2.50 29.66
CA LEU A 273 7.27 -2.31 29.62
C LEU A 273 6.69 -2.71 28.25
N VAL A 274 7.32 -2.23 27.17
CA VAL A 274 6.90 -2.53 25.77
C VAL A 274 7.03 -4.02 25.47
N GLU A 275 8.15 -4.65 25.85
CA GLU A 275 8.34 -6.10 25.70
C GLU A 275 7.21 -6.88 26.39
N ASN A 276 6.93 -6.57 27.64
CA ASN A 276 5.86 -7.23 28.41
C ASN A 276 4.48 -7.08 27.76
N ILE A 277 4.13 -5.86 27.33
CA ILE A 277 2.87 -5.57 26.62
C ILE A 277 2.79 -6.40 25.34
N SER A 278 3.83 -6.38 24.53
CA SER A 278 3.84 -7.04 23.21
C SER A 278 3.79 -8.56 23.33
N GLU A 279 4.47 -9.14 24.32
CA GLU A 279 4.40 -10.58 24.60
C GLU A 279 3.00 -11.03 25.04
N GLU A 280 2.34 -10.28 25.93
CA GLU A 280 0.99 -10.61 26.38
C GLU A 280 -0.02 -10.51 25.24
N ILE A 281 0.07 -9.46 24.40
CA ILE A 281 -0.78 -9.30 23.22
C ILE A 281 -0.57 -10.46 22.23
N ALA A 282 0.68 -10.81 21.95
CA ALA A 282 1.01 -11.89 21.04
C ALA A 282 0.49 -13.25 21.55
N LYS A 283 0.52 -13.49 22.87
CA LYS A 283 -0.09 -14.68 23.50
C LYS A 283 -1.60 -14.71 23.35
N GLU A 284 -2.27 -13.58 23.52
CA GLU A 284 -3.72 -13.49 23.39
C GLU A 284 -4.19 -13.71 21.94
N ILE A 285 -3.42 -13.21 20.94
CA ILE A 285 -3.76 -13.36 19.52
C ILE A 285 -3.49 -14.78 19.02
N SER A 286 -2.37 -15.37 19.42
CA SER A 286 -1.99 -16.71 18.99
C SER A 286 -2.26 -17.71 20.10
N ASN A 287 -3.35 -18.47 20.01
CA ASN A 287 -3.63 -19.62 20.88
C ASN A 287 -2.59 -20.75 20.76
N SER A 288 -1.43 -20.54 20.12
CA SER A 288 -0.39 -21.54 19.90
C SER A 288 1.01 -20.94 19.84
N LEU A 289 1.84 -21.34 20.81
CA LEU A 289 3.30 -21.43 20.76
C LEU A 289 4.04 -20.24 20.16
N ILE A 290 4.26 -19.24 20.98
CA ILE A 290 5.32 -18.25 20.76
C ILE A 290 6.63 -19.02 20.81
N GLN A 291 7.30 -19.14 19.67
CA GLN A 291 8.74 -19.27 19.69
C GLN A 291 9.29 -17.91 20.14
N ASN A 292 9.72 -17.89 21.39
CA ASN A 292 10.43 -16.74 21.95
C ASN A 292 11.57 -16.39 21.01
N SER A 293 11.46 -15.31 20.28
CA SER A 293 12.60 -14.60 19.72
C SER A 293 13.25 -13.77 20.84
N GLY A 294 13.52 -14.43 21.96
CA GLY A 294 14.21 -13.83 23.08
C GLY A 294 15.64 -13.51 22.70
N ARG A 295 15.88 -12.30 22.25
CA ARG A 295 17.19 -11.70 22.36
C ARG A 295 17.24 -10.96 23.68
N ILE A 296 17.84 -11.61 24.65
CA ILE A 296 18.37 -10.92 25.83
C ILE A 296 19.57 -10.11 25.32
N ASN A 297 19.29 -8.93 24.80
CA ASN A 297 20.36 -7.95 24.65
C ASN A 297 20.62 -7.42 26.06
N ASN A 298 21.74 -7.83 26.68
CA ASN A 298 22.16 -7.39 28.02
C ASN A 298 22.54 -5.89 28.05
N TYR A 299 22.34 -5.18 26.94
CA TYR A 299 22.60 -3.76 26.81
C TYR A 299 21.54 -2.94 27.57
N LYS A 300 21.96 -2.25 28.62
CA LYS A 300 21.07 -1.38 29.40
C LYS A 300 21.07 0.02 28.82
N LEU A 301 20.12 0.32 27.97
CA LEU A 301 19.92 1.62 27.36
C LEU A 301 19.75 2.73 28.40
N ASN A 302 20.43 3.85 28.18
CA ASN A 302 20.32 5.03 29.03
C ASN A 302 18.92 5.71 28.79
N SER A 303 18.15 5.89 29.86
CA SER A 303 16.79 6.45 29.78
C SER A 303 16.75 7.88 29.23
N LEU A 304 17.76 8.72 29.53
CA LEU A 304 17.83 10.07 29.01
C LEU A 304 18.20 10.08 27.51
N ALA A 305 19.09 9.18 27.08
CA ALA A 305 19.37 8.95 25.66
C ALA A 305 18.09 8.54 24.91
N TYR A 306 17.34 7.57 25.46
CA TYR A 306 16.08 7.11 24.88
C TYR A 306 15.03 8.23 24.79
N SER A 307 14.91 9.06 25.83
CA SER A 307 14.00 10.22 25.80
C SER A 307 14.35 11.21 24.68
N ASN A 308 15.64 11.52 24.48
CA ASN A 308 16.09 12.37 23.39
C ASN A 308 15.82 11.72 22.02
N TYR A 309 16.08 10.41 21.88
CA TYR A 309 15.74 9.65 20.68
C TYR A 309 14.24 9.78 20.33
N LEU A 310 13.35 9.56 21.30
CA LEU A 310 11.90 9.67 21.09
C LEU A 310 11.48 11.07 20.63
N LYS A 311 12.07 12.13 21.20
CA LYS A 311 11.81 13.53 20.76
C LYS A 311 12.27 13.76 19.32
N GLY A 312 13.47 13.31 18.98
CA GLY A 312 13.99 13.39 17.61
C GLY A 312 13.13 12.61 16.62
N ARG A 313 12.75 11.39 16.97
CA ARG A 313 11.89 10.51 16.16
C ARG A 313 10.48 11.11 15.97
N TYR A 314 9.92 11.68 17.03
CA TYR A 314 8.62 12.37 16.97
C TYR A 314 8.64 13.54 15.98
N LEU A 315 9.63 14.42 16.06
CA LEU A 315 9.78 15.54 15.12
C LEU A 315 9.97 15.07 13.68
N TRP A 316 10.79 14.03 13.47
CA TRP A 316 11.01 13.47 12.15
C TRP A 316 9.72 12.88 11.55
N ASN A 317 8.94 12.14 12.32
CA ASN A 317 7.71 11.50 11.83
C ASN A 317 6.60 12.51 11.48
N HIS A 318 6.45 13.59 12.27
CA HIS A 318 5.33 14.53 12.11
C HIS A 318 5.64 15.72 11.19
N GLN A 319 6.89 15.98 10.86
CA GLN A 319 7.29 17.20 10.14
C GLN A 319 8.43 16.97 9.13
N LYS A 320 8.43 15.82 8.45
CA LYS A 320 9.50 15.39 7.51
C LYS A 320 9.87 16.39 6.40
N LEU A 321 8.96 17.27 6.02
CA LEU A 321 9.17 18.21 4.91
C LEU A 321 9.58 19.62 5.39
N ARG A 322 9.82 19.83 6.68
CA ARG A 322 10.25 21.11 7.22
C ARG A 322 11.71 21.04 7.65
N TYR A 323 12.56 21.78 6.97
CA TYR A 323 14.00 21.80 7.23
C TYR A 323 14.35 22.10 8.71
N GLU A 324 13.68 23.10 9.32
CA GLU A 324 13.90 23.46 10.73
C GLU A 324 13.52 22.31 11.70
N SER A 325 12.49 21.54 11.36
CA SER A 325 12.09 20.40 12.19
C SER A 325 13.08 19.24 12.07
N LEU A 326 13.61 19.00 10.86
CA LEU A 326 14.67 18.00 10.65
C LEU A 326 15.95 18.41 11.36
N LYS A 327 16.28 19.70 11.40
CA LYS A 327 17.43 20.21 12.13
C LYS A 327 17.29 19.96 13.65
N ARG A 328 16.14 20.28 14.22
CA ARG A 328 15.86 20.01 15.64
C ARG A 328 15.84 18.52 15.95
N ALA A 329 15.27 17.70 15.06
CA ALA A 329 15.29 16.23 15.21
C ALA A 329 16.74 15.72 15.24
N LYS A 330 17.60 16.22 14.35
CA LYS A 330 19.03 15.92 14.32
C LYS A 330 19.72 16.26 15.66
N GLU A 331 19.48 17.47 16.19
CA GLU A 331 20.06 17.92 17.48
C GLU A 331 19.67 16.97 18.64
N TYR A 332 18.41 16.50 18.70
CA TYR A 332 17.98 15.53 19.70
C TYR A 332 18.66 14.16 19.54
N LEU A 333 18.85 13.70 18.32
CA LEU A 333 19.50 12.41 18.07
C LEU A 333 21.01 12.47 18.35
N GLU A 334 21.69 13.56 17.98
CA GLU A 334 23.09 13.80 18.33
C GLU A 334 23.28 13.80 19.84
N LYS A 335 22.38 14.46 20.58
CA LYS A 335 22.39 14.44 22.04
C LYS A 335 22.10 13.04 22.61
N SER A 336 21.22 12.27 21.99
CA SER A 336 20.98 10.87 22.37
C SER A 336 22.25 10.03 22.25
N ILE A 337 22.97 10.16 21.14
CA ILE A 337 24.26 9.47 20.88
C ILE A 337 25.37 9.95 21.81
N GLU A 338 25.42 11.24 22.13
CA GLU A 338 26.39 11.79 23.09
C GLU A 338 26.21 11.17 24.48
N ILE A 339 24.93 11.00 24.92
CA ILE A 339 24.61 10.41 26.23
C ILE A 339 24.86 8.90 26.23
N ASP A 340 24.57 8.23 25.14
CA ASP A 340 24.72 6.78 25.00
C ASP A 340 25.25 6.40 23.60
N PRO A 341 26.59 6.36 23.46
CA PRO A 341 27.23 6.05 22.17
C PRO A 341 26.95 4.63 21.63
N ASN A 342 26.41 3.73 22.45
CA ASN A 342 26.11 2.37 22.03
C ASN A 342 24.62 2.20 21.56
N PHE A 343 23.87 3.28 21.48
CA PHE A 343 22.47 3.23 21.07
C PHE A 343 22.33 3.18 19.53
N ALA A 344 22.45 1.99 18.95
CA ALA A 344 22.47 1.75 17.50
C ALA A 344 21.29 2.38 16.74
N LEU A 345 20.06 2.29 17.28
CA LEU A 345 18.84 2.82 16.61
C LEU A 345 18.87 4.35 16.46
N ALA A 346 19.57 5.07 17.35
CA ALA A 346 19.74 6.51 17.22
C ALA A 346 20.60 6.88 16.00
N TYR A 347 21.65 6.09 15.72
CA TYR A 347 22.47 6.27 14.51
C TYR A 347 21.68 6.01 13.23
N VAL A 348 20.86 4.94 13.20
CA VAL A 348 20.01 4.65 12.04
C VAL A 348 19.06 5.80 11.76
N THR A 349 18.36 6.30 12.79
CA THR A 349 17.41 7.40 12.63
C THR A 349 18.10 8.71 12.21
N LEU A 350 19.30 8.98 12.73
CA LEU A 350 20.10 10.11 12.31
C LEU A 350 20.53 10.01 10.83
N ALA A 351 20.86 8.80 10.36
CA ALA A 351 21.14 8.55 8.95
C ALA A 351 19.92 8.84 8.06
N GLU A 352 18.73 8.42 8.48
CA GLU A 352 17.47 8.71 7.77
C GLU A 352 17.15 10.21 7.71
N ILE A 353 17.49 10.97 8.76
CA ILE A 353 17.36 12.43 8.75
C ILE A 353 18.33 13.05 7.74
N HIS A 354 19.58 12.59 7.67
CA HIS A 354 20.53 13.06 6.64
C HIS A 354 20.02 12.78 5.23
N ILE A 355 19.41 11.62 4.98
CA ILE A 355 18.77 11.29 3.69
C ILE A 355 17.59 12.22 3.42
N SER A 356 16.78 12.54 4.43
CA SER A 356 15.61 13.44 4.30
C SER A 356 16.04 14.88 4.02
N ILE A 357 17.05 15.39 4.70
CA ILE A 357 17.65 16.71 4.45
C ILE A 357 18.21 16.77 3.04
N ASN A 358 18.85 15.71 2.56
CA ASN A 358 19.38 15.61 1.20
C ASN A 358 18.32 15.88 0.12
N LYS A 359 17.07 15.47 0.34
CA LYS A 359 15.96 15.72 -0.60
C LYS A 359 15.53 17.19 -0.66
N LEU A 360 15.71 17.94 0.42
CA LEU A 360 15.28 19.34 0.54
C LEU A 360 16.30 20.35 0.02
N LEU A 361 17.57 19.92 -0.14
CA LEU A 361 18.65 20.81 -0.52
C LEU A 361 18.92 20.77 -2.02
N GLY A 362 19.12 21.96 -2.61
CA GLY A 362 19.47 22.09 -4.04
C GLY A 362 20.96 21.91 -4.34
N ASP A 363 21.83 22.14 -3.34
CA ASP A 363 23.28 22.10 -3.50
C ASP A 363 23.83 20.67 -3.57
N ASN A 364 24.55 20.35 -4.66
CA ASN A 364 25.07 19.00 -4.90
C ASN A 364 26.20 18.60 -3.95
N GLU A 365 27.04 19.55 -3.49
CA GLU A 365 28.14 19.22 -2.56
C GLU A 365 27.59 18.88 -1.19
N VAL A 366 26.61 19.66 -0.71
CA VAL A 366 25.91 19.39 0.55
C VAL A 366 25.14 18.06 0.48
N ARG A 367 24.56 17.74 -0.67
CA ARG A 367 23.93 16.43 -0.91
C ARG A 367 24.92 15.28 -0.79
N LEU A 368 26.10 15.39 -1.39
CA LEU A 368 27.15 14.35 -1.30
C LEU A 368 27.60 14.16 0.14
N LEU A 369 27.81 15.24 0.90
CA LEU A 369 28.21 15.18 2.31
C LEU A 369 27.14 14.49 3.16
N ASN A 370 25.85 14.80 2.97
CA ASN A 370 24.77 14.14 3.70
C ASN A 370 24.70 12.62 3.39
N ARG A 371 24.92 12.22 2.13
CA ARG A 371 24.97 10.81 1.74
C ARG A 371 26.12 10.07 2.43
N GLU A 372 27.29 10.70 2.50
CA GLU A 372 28.47 10.13 3.18
C GLU A 372 28.24 10.01 4.68
N ASN A 373 27.67 11.03 5.32
CA ASN A 373 27.34 10.99 6.74
C ASN A 373 26.32 9.88 7.02
N ALA A 374 25.28 9.72 6.20
CA ALA A 374 24.29 8.65 6.36
C ALA A 374 24.94 7.25 6.28
N ARG A 375 25.93 7.04 5.38
CA ARG A 375 26.68 5.76 5.32
C ARG A 375 27.43 5.46 6.59
N LYS A 376 28.26 6.42 7.05
CA LYS A 376 29.06 6.27 8.27
C LYS A 376 28.19 5.93 9.47
N LEU A 377 27.05 6.59 9.60
CA LEU A 377 26.10 6.35 10.69
C LEU A 377 25.49 4.95 10.64
N VAL A 378 25.11 4.48 9.45
CA VAL A 378 24.58 3.11 9.28
C VAL A 378 25.66 2.06 9.54
N ASP A 379 26.91 2.29 9.12
CA ASP A 379 28.00 1.35 9.38
C ASP A 379 28.30 1.26 10.88
N ILE A 380 28.31 2.38 11.61
CA ILE A 380 28.41 2.38 13.08
C ILE A 380 27.23 1.62 13.71
N ALA A 381 26.01 1.81 13.23
CA ALA A 381 24.85 1.10 13.75
C ALA A 381 24.99 -0.42 13.60
N PHE A 382 25.54 -0.91 12.48
CA PHE A 382 25.80 -2.34 12.27
C PHE A 382 26.91 -2.91 13.18
N GLU A 383 27.92 -2.10 13.49
CA GLU A 383 28.97 -2.51 14.46
C GLU A 383 28.38 -2.67 15.86
N LEU A 384 27.37 -1.87 16.21
CA LEU A 384 26.73 -1.89 17.53
C LEU A 384 25.62 -2.95 17.61
N ASP A 385 24.78 -3.09 16.58
CA ASP A 385 23.69 -4.06 16.52
C ASP A 385 23.33 -4.40 15.06
N ASP A 386 23.72 -5.58 14.59
CA ASP A 386 23.42 -6.09 13.24
C ASP A 386 22.02 -6.71 13.10
N SER A 387 21.20 -6.63 14.15
CA SER A 387 19.86 -7.22 14.20
C SER A 387 18.73 -6.22 13.97
N LEU A 388 19.04 -4.98 13.61
CA LEU A 388 18.07 -3.94 13.35
C LEU A 388 17.56 -4.00 11.90
N ALA A 389 16.27 -4.28 11.68
CA ALA A 389 15.65 -4.25 10.36
C ALA A 389 15.78 -2.86 9.71
N GLU A 390 15.63 -1.80 10.50
CA GLU A 390 15.75 -0.41 10.07
C GLU A 390 17.15 -0.10 9.51
N ALA A 391 18.21 -0.66 10.09
CA ALA A 391 19.57 -0.49 9.58
C ALA A 391 19.72 -1.09 8.19
N TYR A 392 19.16 -2.29 7.95
CA TYR A 392 19.15 -2.92 6.64
C TYR A 392 18.31 -2.12 5.62
N ILE A 393 17.16 -1.58 6.01
CA ILE A 393 16.33 -0.73 5.16
C ILE A 393 17.08 0.53 4.75
N THR A 394 17.66 1.23 5.72
CA THR A 394 18.42 2.46 5.47
C THR A 394 19.63 2.19 4.57
N LYS A 395 20.36 1.09 4.82
CA LYS A 395 21.47 0.67 3.95
C LYS A 395 20.98 0.32 2.54
N GLY A 396 19.89 -0.43 2.43
CA GLY A 396 19.27 -0.78 1.14
C GLY A 396 18.90 0.47 0.32
N ASN A 397 18.32 1.48 0.97
CA ASN A 397 18.01 2.76 0.34
C ASN A 397 19.26 3.51 -0.11
N ILE A 398 20.31 3.57 0.70
CA ILE A 398 21.58 4.23 0.37
C ILE A 398 22.23 3.57 -0.85
N VAL A 399 22.46 2.25 -0.80
CA VAL A 399 23.16 1.54 -1.88
C VAL A 399 22.34 1.48 -3.18
N GLY A 400 21.00 1.40 -3.07
CA GLY A 400 20.13 1.40 -4.24
C GLY A 400 20.01 2.78 -4.89
N LYS A 401 19.64 3.81 -4.13
CA LYS A 401 19.35 5.14 -4.68
C LYS A 401 20.60 5.93 -5.05
N PHE A 402 21.68 5.79 -4.30
CA PHE A 402 22.88 6.61 -4.49
C PHE A 402 24.02 5.89 -5.18
N ASP A 403 24.14 4.55 -5.02
CA ASP A 403 25.23 3.78 -5.62
C ASP A 403 24.79 3.02 -6.87
N TRP A 404 23.48 2.75 -6.98
CA TRP A 404 22.87 1.88 -7.98
C TRP A 404 23.36 0.44 -7.88
N ASP A 405 23.70 0.02 -6.64
CA ASP A 405 24.04 -1.38 -6.33
C ASP A 405 22.77 -2.18 -6.02
N TRP A 406 22.13 -2.63 -7.08
CA TRP A 406 20.83 -3.33 -7.02
C TRP A 406 20.90 -4.66 -6.29
N ASN A 407 22.03 -5.35 -6.36
CA ASN A 407 22.18 -6.62 -5.65
C ASN A 407 22.23 -6.43 -4.14
N ASN A 408 23.04 -5.49 -3.67
CA ASN A 408 23.09 -5.13 -2.25
C ASN A 408 21.76 -4.56 -1.77
N MET A 409 21.08 -3.73 -2.57
CA MET A 409 19.75 -3.22 -2.26
C MET A 409 18.77 -4.38 -1.96
N ARG A 410 18.69 -5.36 -2.86
CA ARG A 410 17.83 -6.54 -2.69
C ARG A 410 18.18 -7.37 -1.46
N GLU A 411 19.47 -7.65 -1.26
CA GLU A 411 19.92 -8.49 -0.13
C GLU A 411 19.64 -7.80 1.21
N ASN A 412 19.82 -6.48 1.30
CA ASN A 412 19.46 -5.75 2.51
C ASN A 412 17.95 -5.77 2.77
N ALA A 413 17.10 -5.56 1.74
CA ALA A 413 15.66 -5.66 1.90
C ALA A 413 15.22 -7.06 2.36
N LYS A 414 15.82 -8.13 1.84
CA LYS A 414 15.55 -9.50 2.29
C LYS A 414 15.97 -9.74 3.74
N LYS A 415 17.14 -9.23 4.16
CA LYS A 415 17.59 -9.34 5.55
C LYS A 415 16.64 -8.60 6.48
N ALA A 416 16.16 -7.41 6.10
CA ALA A 416 15.15 -6.69 6.86
C ALA A 416 13.88 -7.53 7.04
N LEU A 417 13.38 -8.20 5.99
CA LEU A 417 12.20 -9.08 6.05
C LEU A 417 12.40 -10.37 6.86
N LEU A 418 13.63 -10.85 7.02
CA LEU A 418 13.91 -11.96 7.93
C LEU A 418 13.74 -11.57 9.40
N ILE A 419 14.05 -10.31 9.73
CA ILE A 419 13.95 -9.74 11.08
C ILE A 419 12.53 -9.24 11.35
N ASP A 420 11.99 -8.42 10.43
CA ASP A 420 10.65 -7.84 10.48
C ASP A 420 9.86 -8.20 9.21
N PRO A 421 9.08 -9.29 9.23
CA PRO A 421 8.31 -9.75 8.08
C PRO A 421 7.17 -8.81 7.67
N ASN A 422 6.75 -7.91 8.55
CA ASN A 422 5.67 -6.95 8.32
C ASN A 422 6.18 -5.58 7.85
N ASN A 423 7.42 -5.51 7.40
CA ASN A 423 8.04 -4.24 7.02
C ASN A 423 7.62 -3.78 5.63
N ALA A 424 6.72 -2.83 5.54
CA ALA A 424 6.23 -2.26 4.29
C ALA A 424 7.35 -1.60 3.46
N GLN A 425 8.33 -0.96 4.11
CA GLN A 425 9.44 -0.30 3.41
C GLN A 425 10.40 -1.29 2.75
N ALA A 426 10.60 -2.46 3.34
CA ALA A 426 11.41 -3.51 2.72
C ALA A 426 10.75 -4.04 1.42
N HIS A 427 9.43 -4.20 1.40
CA HIS A 427 8.68 -4.54 0.19
C HIS A 427 8.70 -3.41 -0.85
N HIS A 428 8.64 -2.14 -0.43
CA HIS A 428 8.84 -0.98 -1.30
C HIS A 428 10.22 -1.05 -2.00
N ILE A 429 11.29 -1.31 -1.24
CA ILE A 429 12.65 -1.46 -1.79
C ILE A 429 12.71 -2.60 -2.82
N LEU A 430 12.09 -3.75 -2.52
CA LEU A 430 12.02 -4.88 -3.45
C LEU A 430 11.23 -4.54 -4.72
N SER A 431 10.14 -3.77 -4.60
CA SER A 431 9.39 -3.29 -5.75
C SER A 431 10.28 -2.44 -6.68
N ASN A 432 11.02 -1.47 -6.14
CA ASN A 432 11.96 -0.65 -6.90
C ASN A 432 13.07 -1.48 -7.55
N TYR A 433 13.61 -2.48 -6.84
CA TYR A 433 14.55 -3.44 -7.42
C TYR A 433 13.97 -4.15 -8.63
N TYR A 434 12.72 -4.64 -8.53
CA TYR A 434 12.08 -5.36 -9.63
C TYR A 434 11.71 -4.45 -10.81
N ILE A 435 11.39 -3.16 -10.58
CA ILE A 435 11.24 -2.16 -11.66
C ILE A 435 12.54 -2.06 -12.46
N VAL A 436 13.66 -1.80 -11.78
CA VAL A 436 14.97 -1.64 -12.41
C VAL A 436 15.41 -2.90 -13.15
N LYS A 437 14.98 -4.09 -12.72
CA LYS A 437 15.27 -5.37 -13.39
C LYS A 437 14.24 -5.76 -14.47
N GLY A 438 13.32 -4.88 -14.85
CA GLY A 438 12.30 -5.14 -15.87
C GLY A 438 11.28 -6.20 -15.49
N GLN A 439 11.19 -6.57 -14.19
CA GLN A 439 10.31 -7.61 -13.68
C GLN A 439 9.02 -7.00 -13.12
N TYR A 440 8.29 -6.25 -13.95
CA TYR A 440 7.19 -5.38 -13.53
C TYR A 440 6.06 -6.12 -12.78
N LYS A 441 5.74 -7.36 -13.17
CA LYS A 441 4.74 -8.19 -12.43
C LYS A 441 5.16 -8.46 -10.99
N LYS A 442 6.47 -8.64 -10.73
CA LYS A 442 6.98 -8.82 -9.37
C LYS A 442 7.00 -7.48 -8.62
N ALA A 443 7.33 -6.38 -9.31
CA ALA A 443 7.27 -5.05 -8.73
C ALA A 443 5.86 -4.73 -8.22
N ILE A 444 4.82 -4.94 -9.05
CA ILE A 444 3.41 -4.76 -8.67
C ILE A 444 3.07 -5.63 -7.45
N LYS A 445 3.51 -6.89 -7.42
CA LYS A 445 3.25 -7.79 -6.29
C LYS A 445 3.86 -7.27 -4.99
N GLU A 446 5.12 -6.87 -5.00
CA GLU A 446 5.79 -6.33 -3.80
C GLU A 446 5.15 -5.00 -3.36
N ALA A 447 4.84 -4.11 -4.30
CA ALA A 447 4.14 -2.85 -4.00
C ALA A 447 2.76 -3.10 -3.36
N GLN A 448 2.02 -4.11 -3.85
CA GLN A 448 0.73 -4.48 -3.28
C GLN A 448 0.87 -5.07 -1.87
N VAL A 449 1.92 -5.87 -1.59
CA VAL A 449 2.21 -6.34 -0.23
C VAL A 449 2.53 -5.16 0.69
N ALA A 450 3.36 -4.21 0.22
CA ALA A 450 3.64 -3.00 0.98
C ALA A 450 2.36 -2.22 1.31
N LEU A 451 1.44 -2.08 0.33
CA LEU A 451 0.15 -1.40 0.53
C LEU A 451 -0.75 -2.15 1.52
N ASN A 452 -0.74 -3.48 1.52
CA ASN A 452 -1.50 -4.26 2.50
C ASN A 452 -0.97 -4.11 3.94
N LEU A 453 0.30 -3.78 4.09
CA LEU A 453 0.95 -3.53 5.39
C LEU A 453 0.85 -2.06 5.83
N ASP A 454 0.69 -1.14 4.89
CA ASP A 454 0.56 0.30 5.14
C ASP A 454 -0.52 0.92 4.23
N PRO A 455 -1.81 0.57 4.44
CA PRO A 455 -2.89 0.80 3.47
C PRO A 455 -3.25 2.28 3.24
N LEU A 456 -2.97 3.15 4.20
CA LEU A 456 -3.30 4.58 4.12
C LEU A 456 -2.08 5.46 3.77
N ASN A 457 -0.95 4.84 3.45
CA ASN A 457 0.27 5.55 3.07
C ASN A 457 0.20 6.01 1.60
N PRO A 458 0.14 7.33 1.33
CA PRO A 458 0.01 7.82 -0.04
C PRO A 458 1.26 7.58 -0.91
N GLU A 459 2.45 7.45 -0.31
CA GLU A 459 3.69 7.11 -1.02
C GLU A 459 3.61 5.67 -1.55
N ILE A 460 3.20 4.72 -0.71
CA ILE A 460 3.08 3.31 -1.11
C ILE A 460 1.91 3.11 -2.08
N GLY A 461 0.78 3.78 -1.85
CA GLY A 461 -0.33 3.75 -2.81
C GLY A 461 0.09 4.27 -4.19
N SER A 462 0.89 5.34 -4.24
CA SER A 462 1.43 5.89 -5.47
C SER A 462 2.46 4.97 -6.12
N LEU A 463 3.28 4.25 -5.35
CA LEU A 463 4.19 3.23 -5.86
C LEU A 463 3.43 2.12 -6.61
N VAL A 464 2.28 1.67 -6.08
CA VAL A 464 1.44 0.68 -6.78
C VAL A 464 0.97 1.23 -8.12
N ALA A 465 0.48 2.48 -8.14
CA ALA A 465 0.03 3.15 -9.36
C ALA A 465 1.19 3.32 -10.37
N GLU A 466 2.36 3.73 -9.91
CA GLU A 466 3.58 3.89 -10.72
C GLU A 466 4.02 2.56 -11.34
N CYS A 467 3.98 1.46 -10.57
CA CYS A 467 4.28 0.11 -11.09
C CYS A 467 3.36 -0.29 -12.24
N TYR A 468 2.05 0.02 -12.17
CA TYR A 468 1.12 -0.22 -13.27
C TYR A 468 1.42 0.67 -14.47
N TYR A 469 1.74 1.96 -14.27
CA TYR A 469 2.14 2.87 -15.32
C TYR A 469 3.38 2.36 -16.08
N ILE A 470 4.43 1.98 -15.36
CA ILE A 470 5.67 1.43 -15.93
C ILE A 470 5.41 0.10 -16.66
N ALA A 471 4.49 -0.71 -16.16
CA ALA A 471 4.09 -1.96 -16.82
C ALA A 471 3.24 -1.74 -18.09
N GLY A 472 2.87 -0.49 -18.42
CA GLY A 472 2.05 -0.13 -19.58
C GLY A 472 0.55 -0.21 -19.34
N ASP A 473 0.10 -0.49 -18.11
CA ASP A 473 -1.32 -0.49 -17.73
C ASP A 473 -1.73 0.87 -17.13
N SER A 474 -1.80 1.87 -18.02
CA SER A 474 -2.15 3.24 -17.63
C SER A 474 -3.57 3.35 -17.05
N LYS A 475 -4.49 2.47 -17.43
CA LYS A 475 -5.87 2.47 -16.91
C LYS A 475 -5.90 2.08 -15.43
N GLU A 476 -5.25 0.97 -15.08
CA GLU A 476 -5.17 0.55 -13.68
C GLU A 476 -4.34 1.55 -12.86
N SER A 477 -3.28 2.12 -13.44
CA SER A 477 -2.50 3.19 -12.81
C SER A 477 -3.38 4.38 -12.42
N ILE A 478 -4.26 4.86 -13.33
CA ILE A 478 -5.21 5.95 -13.05
C ILE A 478 -6.15 5.58 -11.89
N VAL A 479 -6.65 4.34 -11.85
CA VAL A 479 -7.50 3.86 -10.74
C VAL A 479 -6.76 3.97 -9.43
N LYS A 480 -5.51 3.45 -9.36
CA LYS A 480 -4.71 3.45 -8.13
C LYS A 480 -4.32 4.86 -7.67
N TYR A 481 -3.93 5.76 -8.59
CA TYR A 481 -3.69 7.16 -8.23
C TYR A 481 -4.95 7.85 -7.71
N ASN A 482 -6.12 7.58 -8.31
CA ASN A 482 -7.38 8.11 -7.79
C ASN A 482 -7.72 7.58 -6.39
N ASP A 483 -7.39 6.32 -6.07
CA ASP A 483 -7.57 5.79 -4.72
C ASP A 483 -6.69 6.55 -3.71
N VAL A 484 -5.45 6.87 -4.06
CA VAL A 484 -4.57 7.73 -3.24
C VAL A 484 -5.16 9.13 -3.07
N LEU A 485 -5.65 9.75 -4.16
CA LEU A 485 -6.20 11.11 -4.13
C LEU A 485 -7.54 11.21 -3.40
N LYS A 486 -8.31 10.12 -3.30
CA LYS A 486 -9.49 10.05 -2.41
C LYS A 486 -9.09 10.14 -0.93
N LEU A 487 -7.99 9.50 -0.55
CA LEU A 487 -7.48 9.50 0.83
C LEU A 487 -6.72 10.79 1.15
N THR A 488 -5.94 11.27 0.20
CA THR A 488 -5.06 12.45 0.35
C THR A 488 -5.17 13.33 -0.90
N PRO A 489 -6.20 14.19 -0.99
CA PRO A 489 -6.53 14.95 -2.22
C PRO A 489 -5.41 15.85 -2.75
N HIS A 490 -4.51 16.28 -1.86
CA HIS A 490 -3.41 17.19 -2.20
C HIS A 490 -2.03 16.52 -2.21
N TYR A 491 -1.99 15.21 -2.46
CA TYR A 491 -0.71 14.50 -2.54
C TYR A 491 -0.04 14.75 -3.90
N GLY A 492 0.96 15.64 -3.90
CA GLY A 492 1.60 16.14 -5.12
C GLY A 492 2.20 15.05 -6.01
N PHE A 493 2.78 14.00 -5.43
CA PHE A 493 3.36 12.89 -6.21
C PHE A 493 2.27 12.13 -7.00
N ALA A 494 1.09 11.90 -6.41
CA ALA A 494 -0.02 11.26 -7.11
C ALA A 494 -0.60 12.16 -8.22
N LEU A 495 -0.72 13.48 -7.98
CA LEU A 495 -1.14 14.43 -9.00
C LEU A 495 -0.16 14.51 -10.17
N HIS A 496 1.14 14.42 -9.88
CA HIS A 496 2.17 14.37 -10.91
C HIS A 496 2.09 13.07 -11.72
N GLY A 497 2.05 11.91 -11.06
CA GLY A 497 2.05 10.58 -11.69
C GLY A 497 0.80 10.28 -12.51
N ILE A 498 -0.39 10.66 -12.02
CA ILE A 498 -1.64 10.45 -12.74
C ILE A 498 -1.68 11.25 -14.06
N GLY A 499 -0.99 12.40 -14.11
CA GLY A 499 -0.86 13.20 -15.33
C GLY A 499 -0.19 12.40 -16.45
N TYR A 500 0.91 11.71 -16.18
CA TYR A 500 1.55 10.84 -17.17
C TYR A 500 0.66 9.67 -17.59
N SER A 501 -0.08 9.09 -16.67
CA SER A 501 -1.02 8.01 -16.99
C SER A 501 -2.15 8.49 -17.91
N PHE A 502 -2.67 9.71 -17.70
CA PHE A 502 -3.65 10.33 -18.59
C PHE A 502 -3.09 10.64 -19.98
N LEU A 503 -1.82 11.07 -20.06
CA LEU A 503 -1.18 11.30 -21.35
C LEU A 503 -1.03 10.01 -22.16
N SER A 504 -0.65 8.92 -21.52
CA SER A 504 -0.60 7.59 -22.16
C SER A 504 -1.97 7.12 -22.66
N GLU A 505 -3.07 7.51 -21.98
CA GLU A 505 -4.46 7.27 -22.42
C GLU A 505 -4.95 8.36 -23.40
N ARG A 506 -4.07 9.17 -23.97
CA ARG A 506 -4.39 10.25 -24.93
C ARG A 506 -5.41 11.26 -24.38
N SER A 507 -5.31 11.59 -23.12
CA SER A 507 -6.21 12.51 -22.41
C SER A 507 -5.46 13.74 -21.85
N PRO A 508 -4.89 14.61 -22.70
CA PRO A 508 -4.05 15.73 -22.26
C PRO A 508 -4.80 16.74 -21.39
N GLU A 509 -6.11 16.93 -21.63
CA GLU A 509 -6.93 17.82 -20.79
C GLU A 509 -7.00 17.35 -19.34
N LYS A 510 -7.13 16.02 -19.11
CA LYS A 510 -7.16 15.45 -17.76
C LYS A 510 -5.78 15.54 -17.10
N ALA A 511 -4.71 15.32 -17.85
CA ALA A 511 -3.35 15.50 -17.37
C ALA A 511 -3.11 16.95 -16.93
N MET A 512 -3.50 17.91 -17.76
CA MET A 512 -3.41 19.33 -17.45
C MET A 512 -4.20 19.70 -16.20
N ASN A 513 -5.41 19.17 -16.03
CA ASN A 513 -6.22 19.43 -14.84
C ASN A 513 -5.55 18.89 -13.56
N ALA A 514 -4.96 17.70 -13.58
CA ALA A 514 -4.20 17.16 -12.45
C ALA A 514 -2.98 18.04 -12.13
N TRP A 515 -2.26 18.53 -13.14
CA TRP A 515 -1.09 19.38 -12.95
C TRP A 515 -1.46 20.82 -12.56
N LYS A 516 -2.64 21.34 -12.93
CA LYS A 516 -3.19 22.60 -12.37
C LYS A 516 -3.40 22.48 -10.87
N GLU A 517 -4.00 21.39 -10.40
CA GLU A 517 -4.18 21.17 -8.96
C GLU A 517 -2.83 21.07 -8.23
N LEU A 518 -1.83 20.43 -8.84
CA LEU A 518 -0.47 20.40 -8.31
C LEU A 518 0.11 21.83 -8.18
N GLN A 519 -0.05 22.69 -9.20
CA GLN A 519 0.47 24.07 -9.13
C GLN A 519 -0.22 24.92 -8.06
N LYS A 520 -1.52 24.71 -7.83
CA LYS A 520 -2.24 25.36 -6.71
C LYS A 520 -1.64 24.99 -5.36
N ILE A 521 -1.30 23.71 -5.16
CA ILE A 521 -0.67 23.23 -3.92
C ILE A 521 0.73 23.83 -3.75
N MET A 522 1.48 23.92 -4.86
CA MET A 522 2.83 24.50 -4.87
C MET A 522 2.84 26.02 -4.81
N GLN A 523 1.68 26.68 -4.83
CA GLN A 523 1.52 28.14 -4.88
C GLN A 523 2.28 28.75 -6.07
N ASN A 524 2.26 28.05 -7.21
CA ASN A 524 2.92 28.50 -8.44
C ASN A 524 1.92 29.20 -9.36
N ASP A 525 1.49 30.40 -8.96
CA ASP A 525 0.47 31.17 -9.67
C ASP A 525 0.86 31.50 -11.12
N SER A 526 2.16 31.70 -11.37
CA SER A 526 2.66 31.99 -12.71
C SER A 526 2.45 30.84 -13.69
N LEU A 527 2.78 29.61 -13.28
CA LEU A 527 2.57 28.42 -14.11
C LEU A 527 1.09 28.07 -14.22
N LEU A 528 0.34 28.23 -13.12
CA LEU A 528 -1.11 28.04 -13.12
C LEU A 528 -1.77 28.95 -14.14
N TRP A 529 -1.36 30.26 -14.21
CA TRP A 529 -1.88 31.20 -15.20
C TRP A 529 -1.63 30.73 -16.64
N TYR A 530 -0.42 30.18 -16.94
CA TYR A 530 -0.13 29.60 -18.27
C TYR A 530 -1.06 28.43 -18.60
N TYR A 531 -1.27 27.51 -17.68
CA TYR A 531 -2.18 26.38 -17.88
C TYR A 531 -3.67 26.79 -18.00
N GLU A 532 -4.05 27.95 -17.49
CA GLU A 532 -5.41 28.48 -17.58
C GLU A 532 -5.66 29.32 -18.83
N ASN A 533 -4.66 30.07 -19.31
CA ASN A 533 -4.82 31.12 -20.32
C ASN A 533 -4.06 30.85 -21.63
N LYS A 534 -3.23 29.81 -21.69
CA LYS A 534 -2.41 29.43 -22.84
C LYS A 534 -2.58 27.95 -23.15
N SER A 535 -1.84 27.46 -24.14
CA SER A 535 -1.83 26.02 -24.47
C SER A 535 -1.07 25.22 -23.40
N PHE A 536 -1.31 23.90 -23.40
CA PHE A 536 -0.55 22.97 -22.56
C PHE A 536 0.95 23.05 -22.85
N GLU A 537 1.29 23.13 -24.13
CA GLU A 537 2.69 23.24 -24.63
C GLU A 537 3.35 24.55 -24.16
N ASP A 538 2.64 25.68 -24.19
CA ASP A 538 3.16 26.95 -23.68
C ASP A 538 3.49 26.87 -22.19
N GLY A 539 2.62 26.20 -21.40
CA GLY A 539 2.85 25.96 -19.98
C GLY A 539 4.08 25.12 -19.71
N LEU A 540 4.29 24.06 -20.49
CA LEU A 540 5.48 23.21 -20.38
C LEU A 540 6.76 23.94 -20.78
N ASN A 541 6.75 24.71 -21.86
CA ASN A 541 7.88 25.54 -22.27
C ASN A 541 8.24 26.59 -21.22
N TYR A 542 7.23 27.25 -20.64
CA TYR A 542 7.43 28.18 -19.52
C TYR A 542 8.05 27.47 -18.30
N TYR A 543 7.57 26.27 -17.96
CA TYR A 543 8.15 25.48 -16.87
C TYR A 543 9.65 25.25 -17.09
N ILE A 544 10.05 24.77 -18.26
CA ILE A 544 11.45 24.46 -18.59
C ILE A 544 12.31 25.74 -18.51
N GLU A 545 11.83 26.85 -19.07
CA GLU A 545 12.56 28.14 -19.01
C GLU A 545 12.87 28.51 -17.55
N LYS A 546 11.86 28.43 -16.67
CA LYS A 546 12.03 28.81 -15.27
C LYS A 546 12.85 27.80 -14.46
N ALA A 547 12.72 26.51 -14.75
CA ALA A 547 13.53 25.46 -14.12
C ALA A 547 15.03 25.60 -14.51
N LYS A 548 15.35 25.92 -15.77
CA LYS A 548 16.72 26.12 -16.24
C LYS A 548 17.43 27.30 -15.53
N ILE A 549 16.70 28.33 -15.12
CA ILE A 549 17.27 29.48 -14.36
C ILE A 549 17.13 29.34 -12.84
N ASN A 550 16.80 28.12 -12.37
CA ASN A 550 16.71 27.78 -10.95
C ASN A 550 15.75 28.66 -10.13
N THR A 551 14.56 28.92 -10.69
CA THR A 551 13.52 29.69 -10.00
C THR A 551 12.95 28.86 -8.83
N PRO A 552 12.84 29.38 -7.60
CA PRO A 552 12.50 28.57 -6.39
C PRO A 552 11.19 27.79 -6.46
N GLN A 553 10.18 28.26 -7.20
CA GLN A 553 8.89 27.58 -7.33
C GLN A 553 8.89 26.46 -8.38
N PHE A 554 9.99 26.24 -9.10
CA PHE A 554 10.09 25.24 -10.15
C PHE A 554 11.04 24.11 -9.74
N CYS A 555 10.60 22.88 -9.96
CA CYS A 555 11.44 21.71 -9.70
C CYS A 555 12.62 21.69 -10.68
N THR A 556 13.83 21.73 -10.15
CA THR A 556 15.07 21.64 -10.94
C THR A 556 15.59 20.22 -11.10
N ASN A 557 14.79 19.22 -10.72
CA ASN A 557 15.17 17.81 -10.88
C ASN A 557 15.33 17.48 -12.37
N PRO A 558 16.55 17.11 -12.82
CA PRO A 558 16.83 16.92 -14.23
C PRO A 558 16.00 15.79 -14.87
N THR A 559 15.56 14.79 -14.10
CA THR A 559 14.70 13.72 -14.65
C THR A 559 13.29 14.23 -14.96
N VAL A 560 12.76 15.14 -14.15
CA VAL A 560 11.46 15.78 -14.41
C VAL A 560 11.56 16.69 -15.64
N ILE A 561 12.62 17.51 -15.75
CA ILE A 561 12.84 18.37 -16.92
C ILE A 561 12.95 17.53 -18.19
N SER A 562 13.74 16.45 -18.15
CA SER A 562 13.89 15.51 -19.26
C SER A 562 12.55 14.92 -19.72
N SER A 563 11.67 14.54 -18.79
CA SER A 563 10.35 14.02 -19.14
C SER A 563 9.45 15.07 -19.79
N ILE A 564 9.58 16.33 -19.40
CA ILE A 564 8.85 17.46 -20.01
C ILE A 564 9.41 17.75 -21.43
N ASP A 565 10.74 17.71 -21.61
CA ASP A 565 11.34 17.83 -22.94
C ASP A 565 10.86 16.72 -23.90
N MET A 566 10.68 15.48 -23.40
CA MET A 566 10.04 14.40 -24.18
C MET A 566 8.59 14.72 -24.56
N LEU A 567 7.81 15.36 -23.69
CA LEU A 567 6.44 15.78 -24.00
C LEU A 567 6.40 16.91 -25.05
N LEU A 568 7.45 17.69 -25.16
CA LEU A 568 7.63 18.76 -26.14
C LEU A 568 8.30 18.32 -27.44
N ASP A 569 8.48 17.00 -27.63
CA ASP A 569 9.18 16.40 -28.77
C ASP A 569 10.63 16.96 -28.97
N LYS A 570 11.35 17.12 -27.84
CA LYS A 570 12.73 17.60 -27.76
C LYS A 570 13.67 16.51 -27.21
N PRO A 571 13.88 15.39 -27.95
CA PRO A 571 14.62 14.23 -27.42
C PRO A 571 16.08 14.52 -27.10
N ASP A 572 16.73 15.43 -27.83
CA ASP A 572 18.13 15.79 -27.58
C ASP A 572 18.30 16.60 -26.29
N ASP A 573 17.40 17.56 -26.02
CA ASP A 573 17.37 18.31 -24.74
C ASP A 573 17.07 17.35 -23.58
N ALA A 574 16.14 16.42 -23.76
CA ALA A 574 15.82 15.38 -22.77
C ALA A 574 17.05 14.54 -22.42
N LEU A 575 17.85 14.14 -23.43
CA LEU A 575 19.09 13.38 -23.23
C LEU A 575 20.15 14.16 -22.45
N GLU A 576 20.29 15.46 -22.67
CA GLU A 576 21.22 16.31 -21.90
C GLU A 576 20.86 16.30 -20.41
N PHE A 577 19.58 16.43 -20.07
CA PHE A 577 19.15 16.36 -18.66
C PHE A 577 19.28 14.96 -18.05
N LEU A 578 19.08 13.89 -18.81
CA LEU A 578 19.37 12.52 -18.35
C LEU A 578 20.87 12.32 -18.09
N GLU A 579 21.76 12.89 -18.92
CA GLU A 579 23.21 12.87 -18.69
C GLU A 579 23.61 13.65 -17.44
N ILE A 580 22.96 14.80 -17.17
CA ILE A 580 23.12 15.57 -15.93
C ILE A 580 22.65 14.73 -14.74
N ALA A 581 21.46 14.12 -14.83
CA ALA A 581 20.93 13.23 -13.78
C ALA A 581 21.90 12.06 -13.49
N HIS A 582 22.47 11.47 -14.54
CA HIS A 582 23.46 10.40 -14.40
C HIS A 582 24.75 10.91 -13.73
N LYS A 583 25.27 12.07 -14.14
CA LYS A 583 26.51 12.67 -13.61
C LYS A 583 26.43 12.89 -12.11
N TYR A 584 25.30 13.38 -11.61
CA TYR A 584 25.11 13.68 -10.19
C TYR A 584 24.41 12.55 -9.42
N LYS A 585 24.29 11.37 -10.02
CA LYS A 585 23.63 10.19 -9.44
C LYS A 585 22.29 10.55 -8.83
N ASN A 586 21.41 11.14 -9.66
CA ASN A 586 20.06 11.50 -9.23
C ASN A 586 19.29 10.25 -8.79
N GLU A 587 18.65 10.32 -7.62
CA GLU A 587 17.99 9.17 -6.99
C GLU A 587 16.75 8.67 -7.75
N ASP A 588 16.10 9.54 -8.54
CA ASP A 588 14.90 9.21 -9.32
C ASP A 588 15.23 8.63 -10.70
N LEU A 589 16.45 8.86 -11.20
CA LEU A 589 16.86 8.46 -12.55
C LEU A 589 16.58 6.98 -12.85
N PRO A 590 16.90 6.01 -11.98
CA PRO A 590 16.70 4.60 -12.30
C PRO A 590 15.24 4.22 -12.58
N ILE A 591 14.32 4.75 -11.81
CA ILE A 591 12.88 4.48 -11.96
C ILE A 591 12.33 5.25 -13.16
N MET A 592 12.71 6.52 -13.32
CA MET A 592 12.28 7.36 -14.43
C MET A 592 12.70 6.80 -15.80
N LEU A 593 13.89 6.18 -15.92
CA LEU A 593 14.32 5.51 -17.15
C LEU A 593 13.36 4.40 -17.61
N ALA A 594 12.61 3.80 -16.68
CA ALA A 594 11.60 2.78 -17.00
C ALA A 594 10.25 3.37 -17.43
N TYR A 595 10.05 4.68 -17.39
CA TYR A 595 8.80 5.31 -17.77
C TYR A 595 8.53 5.20 -19.27
N PRO A 596 7.28 4.91 -19.69
CA PRO A 596 6.89 4.82 -21.10
C PRO A 596 7.20 6.07 -21.92
N ILE A 597 7.27 7.24 -21.29
CA ILE A 597 7.61 8.51 -21.98
C ILE A 597 8.98 8.47 -22.65
N PHE A 598 9.91 7.63 -22.18
CA PHE A 598 11.26 7.48 -22.73
C PHE A 598 11.39 6.34 -23.75
N TYR A 599 10.33 5.58 -24.06
CA TYR A 599 10.38 4.51 -25.07
C TYR A 599 10.88 4.98 -26.44
N PRO A 600 10.58 6.21 -26.93
CA PRO A 600 11.14 6.69 -28.18
C PRO A 600 12.68 6.80 -28.19
N LEU A 601 13.33 6.83 -27.01
CA LEU A 601 14.79 6.89 -26.88
C LEU A 601 15.48 5.51 -26.84
N HIS A 602 14.74 4.39 -26.82
CA HIS A 602 15.32 3.05 -26.64
C HIS A 602 16.32 2.65 -27.73
N ASP A 603 16.20 3.20 -28.93
CA ASP A 603 17.16 2.99 -30.02
C ASP A 603 18.31 4.00 -30.01
N ASN A 604 18.30 5.00 -29.10
CA ASN A 604 19.33 6.03 -29.05
C ASN A 604 20.59 5.56 -28.29
N PRO A 605 21.80 5.62 -28.87
CA PRO A 605 23.03 5.16 -28.22
C PRO A 605 23.38 5.90 -26.93
N ARG A 606 23.07 7.22 -26.82
CA ARG A 606 23.30 8.02 -25.60
C ARG A 606 22.42 7.52 -24.47
N PHE A 607 21.14 7.30 -24.76
CA PHE A 607 20.18 6.74 -23.79
C PHE A 607 20.63 5.35 -23.32
N ASN A 608 20.94 4.46 -24.26
CA ASN A 608 21.37 3.09 -23.95
C ASN A 608 22.67 3.04 -23.12
N ASN A 609 23.57 4.02 -23.31
CA ASN A 609 24.76 4.15 -22.48
C ASN A 609 24.40 4.51 -21.01
N ILE A 610 23.44 5.42 -20.79
CA ILE A 610 22.95 5.78 -19.46
C ILE A 610 22.28 4.56 -18.81
N VAL A 611 21.33 3.92 -19.49
CA VAL A 611 20.59 2.73 -19.04
C VAL A 611 21.55 1.62 -18.58
N ARG A 612 22.57 1.31 -19.41
CA ARG A 612 23.59 0.31 -19.08
C ARG A 612 24.40 0.68 -17.84
N LYS A 613 24.81 1.95 -17.69
CA LYS A 613 25.60 2.41 -16.52
C LYS A 613 24.78 2.43 -15.24
N VAL A 614 23.51 2.75 -15.33
CA VAL A 614 22.57 2.70 -14.19
C VAL A 614 22.17 1.26 -13.87
N GLY A 615 22.23 0.35 -14.83
CA GLY A 615 21.91 -1.07 -14.67
C GLY A 615 20.40 -1.38 -14.73
N VAL A 616 19.64 -0.50 -15.43
CA VAL A 616 18.22 -0.74 -15.75
C VAL A 616 18.11 -1.78 -16.85
N ILE A 617 17.12 -2.66 -16.74
CA ILE A 617 16.83 -3.71 -17.71
C ILE A 617 15.37 -3.55 -18.13
N PHE A 618 15.11 -3.48 -19.42
CA PHE A 618 13.75 -3.48 -19.95
C PHE A 618 13.29 -4.93 -20.19
N PRO A 619 11.99 -5.22 -20.06
CA PRO A 619 11.46 -6.52 -20.45
C PRO A 619 11.59 -6.72 -21.96
N ASN A 620 11.89 -7.95 -22.39
CA ASN A 620 11.93 -8.35 -23.80
C ASN A 620 10.53 -8.36 -24.39
#